data_5cb2c3d8c42b2c21135bfbe1924f0ed6
#
_entry.id   5cb2c3d8c42b2c21135bfbe1924f0ed6
#
_cell.length_a   1.000
_cell.length_b   1.000
_cell.length_c   1.000
_cell.angle_alpha   90.00
_cell.angle_beta   90.00
_cell.angle_gamma   90.00
#
_symmetry.space_group_name_H-M   'P 1'
#
loop_
_entity.id
_entity.type
_entity.pdbx_description
1 polymer ?
#
loop_
_entity_poly.entity_id
_entity_poly.type
_entity_poly.pdbx_seq_one_letter_code
_entity_poly.pdbx_strand_id
1 'polypeptide(L)'
;MLYHVSPVAGLKTLQPRVSTHKVGYVYAIENLVTGLLFGAKWDDFDFILSTDKNGNPVICECYPDAFKSVYQGKTCSVYFLNDEGFQRNKTSWSEELVSENKVQVVEEHVITDLYNRLLDEEQNNKLIVHRYEYCTEYRKTISNHIVDRLIRFEIDLSNISESDNRFSKYFRAIVTELIQITDGHLLP
;
A
#
# COMPACT_ATOMS: atom_id res chain seq x y z
N MET A 1 9.62 13.29 14.94
CA MET A 1 8.15 13.18 14.91
C MET A 1 7.78 12.10 13.93
N LEU A 2 6.97 11.15 14.36
CA LEU A 2 6.51 10.05 13.52
C LEU A 2 5.01 10.18 13.23
N TYR A 3 4.57 9.52 12.17
CA TYR A 3 3.18 9.54 11.72
C TYR A 3 2.62 8.12 11.65
N HIS A 4 1.44 7.93 12.21
CA HIS A 4 0.59 6.77 11.92
C HIS A 4 -0.66 7.28 11.20
N VAL A 5 -1.01 6.67 10.07
CA VAL A 5 -2.22 7.07 9.32
C VAL A 5 -3.20 5.92 9.32
N SER A 6 -4.46 6.23 9.60
CA SER A 6 -5.51 5.23 9.76
C SER A 6 -6.86 5.76 9.25
N PRO A 7 -7.71 4.91 8.67
CA PRO A 7 -9.09 5.26 8.36
C PRO A 7 -9.97 5.42 9.62
N VAL A 8 -9.46 5.05 10.79
CA VAL A 8 -10.17 5.17 12.07
C VAL A 8 -9.77 6.47 12.74
N ALA A 9 -10.74 7.32 13.09
CA ALA A 9 -10.53 8.58 13.80
C ALA A 9 -10.69 8.41 15.33
N GLY A 10 -10.17 9.41 16.08
CA GLY A 10 -10.39 9.55 17.52
C GLY A 10 -9.55 8.65 18.41
N LEU A 11 -8.51 8.01 17.89
CA LEU A 11 -7.64 7.15 18.69
C LEU A 11 -6.74 8.01 19.59
N LYS A 12 -6.76 7.74 20.89
CA LYS A 12 -5.89 8.39 21.89
C LYS A 12 -4.63 7.56 22.17
N THR A 13 -4.72 6.27 21.90
CA THR A 13 -3.63 5.30 22.10
C THR A 13 -3.67 4.29 20.96
N LEU A 14 -2.54 4.03 20.34
CA LEU A 14 -2.38 2.99 19.34
C LEU A 14 -1.96 1.70 20.05
N GLN A 15 -2.63 0.60 19.73
CA GLN A 15 -2.32 -0.73 20.25
C GLN A 15 -1.57 -1.55 19.19
N PRO A 16 -0.56 -2.33 19.58
CA PRO A 16 0.07 -3.28 18.67
C PRO A 16 -0.95 -4.24 18.07
N ARG A 17 -0.90 -4.43 16.76
CA ARG A 17 -1.78 -5.37 16.05
C ARG A 17 -0.94 -6.31 15.20
N VAL A 18 -1.29 -7.60 15.23
CA VAL A 18 -0.74 -8.58 14.30
C VAL A 18 -1.29 -8.27 12.90
N SER A 19 -0.39 -8.09 11.96
CA SER A 19 -0.68 -7.84 10.56
C SER A 19 0.04 -8.90 9.70
N THR A 20 0.78 -8.50 8.68
CA THR A 20 1.59 -9.38 7.81
C THR A 20 2.76 -10.03 8.54
N HIS A 21 3.20 -9.45 9.64
CA HIS A 21 4.22 -10.01 10.52
C HIS A 21 3.55 -10.79 11.66
N LYS A 22 4.16 -11.91 12.08
CA LYS A 22 3.63 -12.76 13.17
C LYS A 22 3.63 -12.06 14.54
N VAL A 23 4.31 -10.93 14.65
CA VAL A 23 4.40 -10.09 15.85
C VAL A 23 3.45 -8.90 15.72
N GLY A 24 2.79 -8.53 16.81
CA GLY A 24 1.95 -7.33 16.85
C GLY A 24 2.77 -6.06 16.97
N TYR A 25 2.55 -5.11 16.07
CA TYR A 25 3.24 -3.82 16.06
C TYR A 25 2.27 -2.65 15.97
N VAL A 26 2.68 -1.50 16.52
CA VAL A 26 2.25 -0.17 16.10
C VAL A 26 3.21 0.29 15.02
N TYR A 27 2.70 0.58 13.84
CA TYR A 27 3.48 1.02 12.68
C TYR A 27 3.51 2.54 12.61
N ALA A 28 4.64 3.10 12.25
CA ALA A 28 4.81 4.53 12.03
C ALA A 28 5.81 4.81 10.90
N ILE A 29 5.79 6.02 10.37
CA ILE A 29 6.65 6.46 9.28
C ILE A 29 7.10 7.91 9.51
N GLU A 30 8.27 8.30 8.99
CA GLU A 30 8.77 9.68 9.08
C GLU A 30 8.24 10.57 7.97
N ASN A 31 8.04 10.03 6.78
CA ASN A 31 7.50 10.77 5.65
C ASN A 31 5.97 10.77 5.70
N LEU A 32 5.39 11.93 6.01
CA LEU A 32 3.93 12.09 6.09
C LEU A 32 3.22 11.69 4.79
N VAL A 33 3.79 12.05 3.63
CA VAL A 33 3.14 11.77 2.33
C VAL A 33 3.09 10.28 2.06
N THR A 34 4.16 9.55 2.40
CA THR A 34 4.16 8.09 2.37
C THR A 34 3.10 7.53 3.35
N GLY A 35 2.98 8.12 4.53
CA GLY A 35 1.96 7.75 5.51
C GLY A 35 0.53 7.92 4.97
N LEU A 36 0.25 9.03 4.26
CA LEU A 36 -1.07 9.31 3.68
C LEU A 36 -1.53 8.22 2.69
N LEU A 37 -0.60 7.54 2.00
CA LEU A 37 -0.96 6.44 1.11
C LEU A 37 -1.65 5.29 1.86
N PHE A 38 -1.37 5.11 3.15
CA PHE A 38 -2.02 4.10 4.01
C PHE A 38 -3.30 4.60 4.69
N GLY A 39 -3.76 5.81 4.35
CA GLY A 39 -5.03 6.35 4.84
C GLY A 39 -6.28 5.68 4.24
N ALA A 40 -6.12 4.88 3.20
CA ALA A 40 -7.13 3.98 2.65
C ALA A 40 -6.57 2.56 2.56
N LYS A 41 -7.46 1.58 2.47
CA LYS A 41 -7.04 0.18 2.28
C LYS A 41 -6.68 -0.04 0.81
N TRP A 42 -5.47 -0.51 0.56
CA TRP A 42 -4.98 -0.97 -0.73
C TRP A 42 -3.97 -2.11 -0.53
N ASP A 43 -3.56 -2.75 -1.59
CA ASP A 43 -2.58 -3.83 -1.58
C ASP A 43 -1.64 -3.77 -2.81
N ASP A 44 -0.72 -4.71 -2.91
CA ASP A 44 0.29 -4.80 -3.98
C ASP A 44 -0.32 -5.05 -5.38
N PHE A 45 -1.63 -5.31 -5.47
CA PHE A 45 -2.34 -5.43 -6.74
C PHE A 45 -3.00 -4.12 -7.19
N ASP A 46 -3.04 -3.11 -6.33
CA ASP A 46 -3.47 -1.76 -6.69
C ASP A 46 -2.29 -0.93 -7.19
N PHE A 47 -1.14 -1.01 -6.50
CA PHE A 47 0.03 -0.17 -6.79
C PHE A 47 1.34 -0.91 -6.62
N ILE A 48 2.33 -0.50 -7.43
CA ILE A 48 3.75 -0.71 -7.11
C ILE A 48 4.20 0.53 -6.34
N LEU A 49 4.63 0.35 -5.09
CA LEU A 49 5.19 1.42 -4.26
C LEU A 49 6.72 1.37 -4.29
N SER A 50 7.34 2.52 -4.50
CA SER A 50 8.78 2.74 -4.40
C SER A 50 9.08 4.14 -3.86
N THR A 51 10.36 4.51 -3.80
CA THR A 51 10.81 5.81 -3.32
C THR A 51 11.80 6.39 -4.32
N ASP A 52 11.71 7.68 -4.62
CA ASP A 52 12.68 8.38 -5.47
C ASP A 52 13.97 8.70 -4.70
N LYS A 53 14.97 9.27 -5.40
CA LYS A 53 16.27 9.66 -4.82
C LYS A 53 16.17 10.74 -3.72
N ASN A 54 15.06 11.45 -3.63
CA ASN A 54 14.81 12.51 -2.65
C ASN A 54 13.99 12.00 -1.44
N GLY A 55 13.62 10.71 -1.43
CA GLY A 55 12.79 10.13 -0.38
C GLY A 55 11.28 10.35 -0.57
N ASN A 56 10.85 10.84 -1.75
CA ASN A 56 9.43 10.99 -2.04
C ASN A 56 8.83 9.65 -2.46
N PRO A 57 7.61 9.31 -2.03
CA PRO A 57 6.94 8.11 -2.50
C PRO A 57 6.61 8.21 -3.99
N VAL A 58 6.78 7.08 -4.66
CA VAL A 58 6.43 6.87 -6.07
C VAL A 58 5.49 5.69 -6.14
N ILE A 59 4.31 5.87 -6.72
CA ILE A 59 3.35 4.79 -6.95
C ILE A 59 3.08 4.64 -8.45
N CYS A 60 2.97 3.38 -8.90
CA CYS A 60 2.56 3.04 -10.27
C CYS A 60 1.23 2.29 -10.19
N GLU A 61 0.23 2.76 -10.93
CA GLU A 61 -1.08 2.10 -10.98
C GLU A 61 -0.97 0.73 -11.65
N CYS A 62 -1.46 -0.32 -11.03
CA CYS A 62 -1.49 -1.66 -11.62
C CYS A 62 -2.65 -1.85 -12.60
N TYR A 63 -3.66 -1.00 -12.56
CA TYR A 63 -4.80 -0.97 -13.49
C TYR A 63 -5.31 0.46 -13.67
N PRO A 64 -6.11 0.73 -14.72
CA PRO A 64 -6.63 2.08 -15.00
C PRO A 64 -7.43 2.65 -13.83
N ASP A 65 -7.15 3.91 -13.48
CA ASP A 65 -7.81 4.67 -12.41
C ASP A 65 -7.69 4.05 -11.01
N ALA A 66 -6.66 3.22 -10.73
CA ALA A 66 -6.45 2.61 -9.41
C ALA A 66 -6.34 3.67 -8.31
N PHE A 67 -5.59 4.75 -8.54
CA PHE A 67 -5.42 5.84 -7.60
C PHE A 67 -6.76 6.49 -7.21
N LYS A 68 -7.57 6.80 -8.20
CA LYS A 68 -8.91 7.34 -7.98
C LYS A 68 -9.81 6.35 -7.27
N SER A 69 -9.80 5.09 -7.69
CA SER A 69 -10.65 4.03 -7.12
C SER A 69 -10.35 3.77 -5.65
N VAL A 70 -9.08 3.84 -5.26
CA VAL A 70 -8.63 3.61 -3.87
C VAL A 70 -8.95 4.82 -2.98
N TYR A 71 -8.64 6.05 -3.43
CA TYR A 71 -8.62 7.21 -2.54
C TYR A 71 -9.84 8.13 -2.63
N GLN A 72 -10.61 8.10 -3.72
CA GLN A 72 -11.76 9.00 -3.88
C GLN A 72 -12.84 8.73 -2.82
N GLY A 73 -13.30 9.82 -2.16
CA GLY A 73 -14.30 9.77 -1.11
C GLY A 73 -13.82 9.11 0.19
N LYS A 74 -12.50 8.96 0.36
CA LYS A 74 -11.91 8.43 1.60
C LYS A 74 -11.53 9.57 2.55
N THR A 75 -11.66 9.27 3.84
CA THR A 75 -11.21 10.09 4.95
C THR A 75 -10.19 9.30 5.76
N CYS A 76 -9.26 9.97 6.41
CA CYS A 76 -8.33 9.32 7.34
C CYS A 76 -7.92 10.27 8.45
N SER A 77 -7.31 9.72 9.50
CA SER A 77 -6.64 10.49 10.55
C SER A 77 -5.14 10.27 10.49
N VAL A 78 -4.42 11.36 10.59
CA VAL A 78 -2.97 11.39 10.79
C VAL A 78 -2.72 11.56 12.28
N TYR A 79 -2.09 10.58 12.89
CA TYR A 79 -1.68 10.59 14.29
C TYR A 79 -0.21 10.94 14.40
N PHE A 80 0.07 12.00 15.16
CA PHE A 80 1.43 12.45 15.46
C PHE A 80 1.93 11.69 16.69
N LEU A 81 3.13 11.13 16.59
CA LEU A 81 3.70 10.27 17.61
C LEU A 81 5.11 10.74 17.98
N ASN A 82 5.49 10.57 19.25
CA ASN A 82 6.89 10.63 19.63
C ASN A 82 7.62 9.40 19.09
N ASP A 83 8.92 9.51 18.89
CA ASP A 83 9.77 8.44 18.37
C ASP A 83 10.25 7.43 19.45
N GLU A 84 9.98 7.75 20.72
CA GLU A 84 10.38 6.90 21.83
C GLU A 84 9.75 5.51 21.74
N GLY A 85 10.59 4.47 21.83
CA GLY A 85 10.17 3.07 21.77
C GLY A 85 9.93 2.51 20.37
N PHE A 86 10.14 3.32 19.31
CA PHE A 86 10.11 2.83 17.94
C PHE A 86 11.47 2.31 17.49
N GLN A 87 11.46 1.25 16.70
CA GLN A 87 12.62 0.57 16.14
C GLN A 87 12.55 0.47 14.62
N ARG A 88 13.71 0.62 13.96
CA ARG A 88 13.87 0.41 12.51
C ARG A 88 14.30 -1.02 12.21
N ASN A 89 14.19 -1.41 10.94
CA ASN A 89 14.71 -2.66 10.40
C ASN A 89 14.14 -3.92 11.10
N LYS A 90 12.93 -3.84 11.62
CA LYS A 90 12.17 -4.97 12.16
C LYS A 90 11.25 -5.62 11.13
N THR A 91 10.98 -4.89 10.05
CA THR A 91 10.20 -5.34 8.89
C THR A 91 11.09 -5.36 7.66
N SER A 92 10.60 -5.88 6.54
CA SER A 92 11.33 -5.89 5.28
C SER A 92 11.36 -4.52 4.58
N TRP A 93 10.64 -3.53 5.12
CA TRP A 93 10.57 -2.18 4.55
C TRP A 93 11.31 -1.17 5.44
N SER A 94 12.38 -0.57 4.90
CA SER A 94 13.29 0.33 5.64
C SER A 94 12.66 1.63 6.12
N GLU A 95 11.60 2.09 5.43
CA GLU A 95 10.88 3.33 5.77
C GLU A 95 9.99 3.18 7.00
N GLU A 96 9.69 1.94 7.39
CA GLU A 96 8.77 1.61 8.45
C GLU A 96 9.47 1.54 9.80
N LEU A 97 8.87 2.21 10.80
CA LEU A 97 9.26 2.11 12.20
C LEU A 97 8.15 1.37 12.96
N VAL A 98 8.53 0.54 13.91
CA VAL A 98 7.57 -0.26 14.67
C VAL A 98 7.81 -0.18 16.17
N SER A 99 6.72 -0.27 16.95
CA SER A 99 6.78 -0.45 18.40
C SER A 99 5.95 -1.66 18.82
N GLU A 100 6.51 -2.52 19.67
CA GLU A 100 5.80 -3.63 20.28
C GLU A 100 4.91 -3.21 21.46
N ASN A 101 5.04 -1.96 21.88
CA ASN A 101 4.28 -1.39 22.98
C ASN A 101 3.15 -0.52 22.47
N LYS A 102 2.14 -0.29 23.32
CA LYS A 102 1.13 0.74 23.11
C LYS A 102 1.79 2.13 23.03
N VAL A 103 1.34 2.96 22.11
CA VAL A 103 1.87 4.30 21.86
C VAL A 103 0.79 5.35 22.09
N GLN A 104 1.10 6.37 22.87
CA GLN A 104 0.22 7.50 23.08
C GLN A 104 0.24 8.43 21.87
N VAL A 105 -0.93 8.87 21.45
CA VAL A 105 -1.08 9.88 20.41
C VAL A 105 -0.81 11.26 21.00
N VAL A 106 0.05 12.03 20.34
CA VAL A 106 0.33 13.44 20.71
C VAL A 106 -0.73 14.36 20.15
N GLU A 107 -1.05 14.19 18.86
CA GLU A 107 -1.99 15.03 18.13
C GLU A 107 -2.65 14.21 17.01
N GLU A 108 -3.86 14.61 16.62
CA GLU A 108 -4.60 14.01 15.51
C GLU A 108 -5.05 15.08 14.53
N HIS A 109 -4.73 14.89 13.24
CA HIS A 109 -5.29 15.70 12.17
C HIS A 109 -6.19 14.84 11.27
N VAL A 110 -7.45 15.23 11.15
CA VAL A 110 -8.41 14.54 10.28
C VAL A 110 -8.31 15.08 8.86
N ILE A 111 -8.11 14.19 7.91
CA ILE A 111 -8.14 14.46 6.47
C ILE A 111 -9.50 14.05 5.94
N THR A 112 -10.34 15.00 5.58
CA THR A 112 -11.73 14.77 5.13
C THR A 112 -11.84 14.42 3.65
N ASP A 113 -10.79 14.69 2.85
CA ASP A 113 -10.70 14.34 1.44
C ASP A 113 -9.27 13.89 1.13
N LEU A 114 -9.04 12.58 1.27
CA LEU A 114 -7.73 12.00 1.09
C LEU A 114 -7.28 12.07 -0.38
N TYR A 115 -8.21 11.92 -1.33
CA TYR A 115 -7.87 11.98 -2.75
C TYR A 115 -7.32 13.34 -3.16
N ASN A 116 -8.05 14.42 -2.85
CA ASN A 116 -7.58 15.77 -3.14
C ASN A 116 -6.30 16.13 -2.36
N ARG A 117 -6.19 15.69 -1.11
CA ARG A 117 -4.95 15.86 -0.34
C ARG A 117 -3.75 15.21 -1.02
N LEU A 118 -3.87 14.01 -1.56
CA LEU A 118 -2.78 13.34 -2.28
C LEU A 118 -2.50 14.00 -3.64
N LEU A 119 -3.51 14.52 -4.34
CA LEU A 119 -3.33 15.33 -5.55
C LEU A 119 -2.53 16.61 -5.26
N ASP A 120 -2.78 17.28 -4.14
CA ASP A 120 -2.01 18.45 -3.72
C ASP A 120 -0.54 18.08 -3.46
N GLU A 121 -0.26 16.92 -2.85
CA GLU A 121 1.11 16.45 -2.65
C GLU A 121 1.80 16.11 -3.98
N GLU A 122 1.07 15.56 -4.95
CA GLU A 122 1.56 15.32 -6.31
C GLU A 122 1.91 16.65 -7.02
N GLN A 123 1.02 17.66 -6.97
CA GLN A 123 1.26 19.00 -7.52
C GLN A 123 2.48 19.69 -6.89
N ASN A 124 2.74 19.44 -5.61
CA ASN A 124 3.89 19.96 -4.88
C ASN A 124 5.17 19.13 -5.07
N ASN A 125 5.18 18.15 -5.96
CA ASN A 125 6.30 17.23 -6.24
C ASN A 125 6.77 16.43 -5.00
N LYS A 126 5.89 16.17 -4.04
CA LYS A 126 6.14 15.34 -2.86
C LYS A 126 5.61 13.93 -2.98
N LEU A 127 4.82 13.67 -4.01
CA LEU A 127 4.30 12.38 -4.43
C LEU A 127 4.45 12.27 -5.94
N ILE A 128 4.88 11.13 -6.43
CA ILE A 128 4.92 10.83 -7.86
C ILE A 128 3.92 9.72 -8.14
N VAL A 129 2.97 9.98 -9.05
CA VAL A 129 1.97 8.99 -9.45
C VAL A 129 2.11 8.70 -10.93
N HIS A 130 2.61 7.51 -11.25
CA HIS A 130 2.57 6.99 -12.61
C HIS A 130 1.19 6.39 -12.86
N ARG A 131 0.41 7.10 -13.67
CA ARG A 131 -0.92 6.64 -14.11
C ARG A 131 -0.77 5.44 -15.03
N TYR A 132 -1.76 4.55 -15.03
CA TYR A 132 -1.73 3.37 -15.86
C TYR A 132 -1.57 3.73 -17.35
N GLU A 133 -0.59 3.13 -18.01
CA GLU A 133 -0.33 3.33 -19.42
C GLU A 133 -0.65 2.07 -20.23
N TYR A 134 -1.22 2.25 -21.41
CA TYR A 134 -1.56 1.15 -22.32
C TYR A 134 -0.38 0.71 -23.21
N CYS A 135 0.84 1.22 -22.99
CA CYS A 135 2.02 0.81 -23.74
C CYS A 135 2.54 -0.56 -23.29
N THR A 136 3.26 -1.24 -24.20
CA THR A 136 3.73 -2.62 -23.98
C THR A 136 4.69 -2.72 -22.79
N GLU A 137 5.63 -1.77 -22.65
CA GLU A 137 6.63 -1.77 -21.59
C GLU A 137 5.97 -1.63 -20.21
N TYR A 138 5.03 -0.70 -20.05
CA TYR A 138 4.32 -0.50 -18.79
C TYR A 138 3.53 -1.75 -18.41
N ARG A 139 2.78 -2.31 -19.36
CA ARG A 139 1.99 -3.53 -19.15
C ARG A 139 2.86 -4.72 -18.78
N LYS A 140 4.05 -4.86 -19.38
CA LYS A 140 5.00 -5.90 -19.02
C LYS A 140 5.52 -5.73 -17.59
N THR A 141 5.81 -4.50 -17.17
CA THR A 141 6.23 -4.20 -15.79
C THR A 141 5.14 -4.59 -14.79
N ILE A 142 3.90 -4.20 -15.06
CA ILE A 142 2.77 -4.58 -14.19
C ILE A 142 2.55 -6.10 -14.18
N SER A 143 2.61 -6.77 -15.35
CA SER A 143 2.46 -8.22 -15.42
C SER A 143 3.51 -8.94 -14.57
N ASN A 144 4.77 -8.55 -14.68
CA ASN A 144 5.84 -9.14 -13.88
C ASN A 144 5.61 -8.94 -12.38
N HIS A 145 5.17 -7.75 -11.99
CA HIS A 145 4.85 -7.47 -10.58
C HIS A 145 3.69 -8.33 -10.07
N ILE A 146 2.60 -8.42 -10.83
CA ILE A 146 1.44 -9.26 -10.47
C ILE A 146 1.84 -10.72 -10.32
N VAL A 147 2.60 -11.26 -11.29
CA VAL A 147 3.12 -12.65 -11.24
C VAL A 147 3.96 -12.87 -9.98
N ASP A 148 4.92 -11.98 -9.70
CA ASP A 148 5.76 -12.07 -8.51
C ASP A 148 4.93 -12.10 -7.21
N ARG A 149 3.88 -11.28 -7.13
CA ARG A 149 3.00 -11.24 -5.96
C ARG A 149 2.12 -12.48 -5.83
N LEU A 150 1.60 -12.99 -6.94
CA LEU A 150 0.82 -14.25 -6.95
C LEU A 150 1.65 -15.42 -6.44
N ILE A 151 2.90 -15.53 -6.89
CA ILE A 151 3.83 -16.57 -6.43
C ILE A 151 4.22 -16.35 -4.98
N ARG A 152 4.66 -15.15 -4.63
CA ARG A 152 5.16 -14.82 -3.28
C ARG A 152 4.13 -15.02 -2.18
N PHE A 153 2.86 -14.74 -2.46
CA PHE A 153 1.78 -14.89 -1.50
C PHE A 153 1.06 -16.23 -1.60
N GLU A 154 1.55 -17.15 -2.45
CA GLU A 154 0.96 -18.48 -2.66
C GLU A 154 -0.56 -18.42 -2.90
N ILE A 155 -0.97 -17.46 -3.76
CA ILE A 155 -2.40 -17.22 -3.99
C ILE A 155 -2.99 -18.33 -4.85
N ASP A 156 -4.08 -18.94 -4.37
CA ASP A 156 -4.83 -19.96 -5.10
C ASP A 156 -5.56 -19.33 -6.30
N LEU A 157 -5.01 -19.56 -7.50
CA LEU A 157 -5.52 -19.03 -8.75
C LEU A 157 -6.92 -19.56 -9.10
N SER A 158 -7.32 -20.73 -8.59
CA SER A 158 -8.64 -21.31 -8.88
C SER A 158 -9.77 -20.50 -8.25
N ASN A 159 -9.52 -19.82 -7.12
CA ASN A 159 -10.51 -19.08 -6.36
C ASN A 159 -10.42 -17.56 -6.54
N ILE A 160 -9.37 -17.06 -7.23
CA ILE A 160 -9.06 -15.62 -7.26
C ILE A 160 -10.12 -14.81 -8.03
N SER A 161 -10.68 -15.38 -9.10
CA SER A 161 -11.67 -14.71 -9.95
C SER A 161 -13.02 -14.49 -9.27
N GLU A 162 -13.34 -15.26 -8.24
CA GLU A 162 -14.60 -15.17 -7.51
C GLU A 162 -14.53 -14.15 -6.37
N SER A 163 -13.34 -13.99 -5.77
CA SER A 163 -13.13 -13.16 -4.59
C SER A 163 -12.67 -11.73 -4.90
N ASP A 164 -12.04 -11.49 -6.04
CA ASP A 164 -11.48 -10.19 -6.41
C ASP A 164 -11.79 -9.80 -7.86
N ASN A 165 -12.66 -8.79 -8.00
CA ASN A 165 -13.10 -8.27 -9.30
C ASN A 165 -11.97 -7.67 -10.16
N ARG A 166 -10.83 -7.25 -9.56
CA ARG A 166 -9.65 -6.75 -10.27
C ARG A 166 -9.03 -7.82 -11.17
N PHE A 167 -8.96 -9.07 -10.67
CA PHE A 167 -8.39 -10.19 -11.41
C PHE A 167 -9.25 -10.55 -12.63
N SER A 168 -10.57 -10.59 -12.48
CA SER A 168 -11.45 -10.85 -13.62
C SER A 168 -11.43 -9.74 -14.66
N LYS A 169 -11.27 -8.50 -14.23
CA LYS A 169 -11.37 -7.31 -15.10
C LYS A 169 -10.03 -6.92 -15.73
N TYR A 170 -8.93 -6.94 -14.97
CA TYR A 170 -7.65 -6.36 -15.40
C TYR A 170 -6.54 -7.41 -15.56
N PHE A 171 -6.52 -8.46 -14.74
CA PHE A 171 -5.42 -9.42 -14.68
C PHE A 171 -5.73 -10.79 -15.28
N ARG A 172 -6.93 -10.99 -15.84
CA ARG A 172 -7.37 -12.27 -16.40
C ARG A 172 -6.34 -12.90 -17.35
N ALA A 173 -5.78 -12.09 -18.27
CA ALA A 173 -4.79 -12.62 -19.23
C ALA A 173 -3.54 -13.14 -18.55
N ILE A 174 -3.04 -12.42 -17.53
CA ILE A 174 -1.86 -12.82 -16.74
C ILE A 174 -2.13 -14.12 -15.99
N VAL A 175 -3.27 -14.19 -15.31
CA VAL A 175 -3.67 -15.39 -14.55
C VAL A 175 -3.84 -16.60 -15.47
N THR A 176 -4.50 -16.41 -16.63
CA THR A 176 -4.70 -17.48 -17.62
C THR A 176 -3.38 -18.02 -18.15
N GLU A 177 -2.43 -17.14 -18.46
CA GLU A 177 -1.09 -17.52 -18.91
C GLU A 177 -0.34 -18.32 -17.85
N LEU A 178 -0.39 -17.89 -16.59
CA LEU A 178 0.22 -18.62 -15.46
C LEU A 178 -0.37 -20.00 -15.27
N ILE A 179 -1.71 -20.13 -15.29
CA ILE A 179 -2.38 -21.43 -15.17
C ILE A 179 -1.94 -22.38 -16.27
N GLN A 180 -1.80 -21.90 -17.51
CA GLN A 180 -1.34 -22.73 -18.64
C GLN A 180 0.12 -23.19 -18.48
N ILE A 181 1.00 -22.33 -17.93
CA ILE A 181 2.43 -22.66 -17.73
C ILE A 181 2.60 -23.67 -16.59
N THR A 182 1.76 -23.61 -15.56
CA THR A 182 1.91 -24.40 -14.34
C THR A 182 1.03 -25.68 -14.33
N ASP A 183 0.28 -25.96 -15.40
CA ASP A 183 -0.73 -27.03 -15.44
C ASP A 183 -1.65 -27.04 -14.20
N GLY A 184 -1.96 -25.84 -13.69
CA GLY A 184 -2.78 -25.64 -12.50
C GLY A 184 -2.06 -25.83 -11.16
N HIS A 185 -0.76 -26.11 -11.18
CA HIS A 185 0.05 -26.16 -9.96
C HIS A 185 0.95 -24.93 -9.87
N LEU A 186 0.85 -24.18 -8.78
CA LEU A 186 1.87 -23.21 -8.42
C LEU A 186 3.19 -23.94 -8.19
N LEU A 187 4.27 -23.50 -8.83
CA LEU A 187 5.60 -24.03 -8.59
C LEU A 187 5.95 -23.88 -7.09
N PRO A 188 6.60 -24.86 -6.47
CA PRO A 188 6.97 -24.83 -5.08
C PRO A 188 8.00 -23.75 -4.76
#